data_1086fb17b9d391fcb4698c3ec8f73013
#
_entry.id   1086fb17b9d391fcb4698c3ec8f73013
#
_cell.length_a   1.000
_cell.length_b   1.000
_cell.length_c   1.000
_cell.angle_alpha   90.00
_cell.angle_beta   90.00
_cell.angle_gamma   90.00
#
_symmetry.space_group_name_H-M   'P 1'
#
loop_
_entity.id
_entity.type
_entity.pdbx_description
1 polymer ?
#
loop_
_entity_poly.entity_id
_entity_poly.type
_entity_poly.pdbx_seq_one_letter_code
_entity_poly.pdbx_strand_id
1 'polypeptide(L)'
;MRAISLTLMAKQYVNTAGYRFVDLPDRDALRQPFKDVCQELGLLGTILLSTEGINFFLSGSQGAIDGFTEYIEKDERFAGMSQKVSYSSDCAFRKMNVRLKKEIISMGVEEVKPAEFTGENITPTEFKQWLDEGKDITILDTRNDYEIRLGTFEDAVDFDIQSFRAFPQAVKDCNLDKEKPVVMFCTGGVRCEKASVVMLEEGFKDVRQLEGGILGYFEHAGGDYWDGECFVFDRRVAVDTQLNETKTEVCFACREPLTVGEQENEDYVLGVSCSYCITQS
;
A
#
# COMPACT_ATOMS: atom_id res chain seq x y z
N MET A 1 -48.49 -16.30 1.76
CA MET A 1 -47.75 -15.25 1.05
C MET A 1 -46.50 -14.95 1.82
N ARG A 2 -45.35 -15.44 1.37
CA ARG A 2 -44.06 -15.12 2.00
C ARG A 2 -43.55 -13.82 1.37
N ALA A 3 -43.40 -12.78 2.16
CA ALA A 3 -42.75 -11.55 1.76
C ALA A 3 -41.28 -11.83 1.43
N ILE A 4 -40.91 -11.73 0.19
CA ILE A 4 -39.53 -11.75 -0.26
C ILE A 4 -38.94 -10.40 0.17
N SER A 5 -38.13 -10.40 1.22
CA SER A 5 -37.33 -9.26 1.59
C SER A 5 -36.36 -8.96 0.44
N LEU A 6 -36.66 -7.95 -0.36
CA LEU A 6 -35.67 -7.31 -1.22
C LEU A 6 -34.73 -6.51 -0.29
N THR A 7 -33.68 -7.17 0.19
CA THR A 7 -32.53 -6.47 0.72
C THR A 7 -31.98 -5.64 -0.43
N LEU A 8 -32.13 -4.31 -0.38
CA LEU A 8 -31.37 -3.41 -1.24
C LEU A 8 -29.91 -3.80 -1.11
N MET A 9 -29.35 -4.40 -2.16
CA MET A 9 -27.90 -4.53 -2.25
C MET A 9 -27.34 -3.11 -2.30
N ALA A 10 -26.75 -2.67 -1.21
CA ALA A 10 -26.00 -1.43 -1.18
C ALA A 10 -24.97 -1.51 -2.33
N LYS A 11 -24.86 -0.43 -3.10
CA LYS A 11 -23.87 -0.34 -4.17
C LYS A 11 -22.50 -0.60 -3.56
N GLN A 12 -21.91 -1.73 -3.84
CA GLN A 12 -20.59 -2.09 -3.35
C GLN A 12 -19.57 -1.65 -4.39
N TYR A 13 -18.65 -0.78 -3.98
CA TYR A 13 -17.53 -0.40 -4.80
C TYR A 13 -16.40 -1.40 -4.61
N VAL A 14 -15.77 -1.76 -5.72
CA VAL A 14 -14.52 -2.54 -5.74
C VAL A 14 -13.36 -1.55 -5.77
N ASN A 15 -12.45 -1.70 -4.82
CA ASN A 15 -11.21 -0.96 -4.76
C ASN A 15 -10.07 -1.89 -5.15
N THR A 16 -9.26 -1.49 -6.12
CA THR A 16 -8.12 -2.28 -6.57
C THR A 16 -6.82 -1.46 -6.52
N ALA A 17 -5.75 -2.13 -6.13
CA ALA A 17 -4.41 -1.58 -6.16
C ALA A 17 -3.46 -2.57 -6.84
N GLY A 18 -2.58 -2.06 -7.68
CA GLY A 18 -1.59 -2.87 -8.37
C GLY A 18 -0.39 -2.05 -8.79
N TYR A 19 0.74 -2.72 -8.92
CA TYR A 19 1.96 -2.10 -9.43
C TYR A 19 2.77 -3.09 -10.24
N ARG A 20 3.61 -2.57 -11.11
CA ARG A 20 4.66 -3.34 -11.78
C ARG A 20 5.85 -2.45 -12.10
N PHE A 21 7.02 -2.93 -11.72
CA PHE A 21 8.28 -2.41 -12.22
C PHE A 21 8.58 -3.03 -13.58
N VAL A 22 8.63 -2.21 -14.60
CA VAL A 22 8.90 -2.58 -16.00
C VAL A 22 9.34 -1.32 -16.74
N ASP A 23 10.23 -1.46 -17.70
CA ASP A 23 10.69 -0.32 -18.49
C ASP A 23 9.57 0.26 -19.37
N LEU A 24 9.24 1.54 -19.14
CA LEU A 24 8.19 2.29 -19.84
C LEU A 24 8.74 3.60 -20.43
N PRO A 25 9.59 3.53 -21.46
CA PRO A 25 10.12 4.73 -22.08
C PRO A 25 9.03 5.58 -22.76
N ASP A 26 7.92 4.97 -23.13
CA ASP A 26 6.75 5.56 -23.78
C ASP A 26 5.64 6.00 -22.80
N ARG A 27 5.92 6.12 -21.49
CA ARG A 27 4.93 6.46 -20.44
C ARG A 27 4.10 7.71 -20.76
N ASP A 28 4.69 8.67 -21.48
CA ASP A 28 4.00 9.90 -21.87
C ASP A 28 2.86 9.60 -22.85
N ALA A 29 3.05 8.67 -23.79
CA ALA A 29 2.05 8.23 -24.72
C ALA A 29 0.94 7.39 -24.06
N LEU A 30 1.25 6.67 -22.99
CA LEU A 30 0.28 5.86 -22.23
C LEU A 30 -0.69 6.70 -21.40
N ARG A 31 -0.32 7.92 -21.03
CA ARG A 31 -1.10 8.75 -20.10
C ARG A 31 -2.52 9.01 -20.57
N GLN A 32 -2.71 9.44 -21.81
CA GLN A 32 -4.04 9.78 -22.31
C GLN A 32 -4.91 8.54 -22.50
N PRO A 33 -4.44 7.44 -23.13
CA PRO A 33 -5.19 6.19 -23.23
C PRO A 33 -5.66 5.64 -21.86
N PHE A 34 -4.81 5.63 -20.84
CA PHE A 34 -5.22 5.23 -19.48
C PHE A 34 -6.31 6.13 -18.90
N LYS A 35 -6.23 7.43 -19.16
CA LYS A 35 -7.26 8.37 -18.71
C LYS A 35 -8.58 8.14 -19.40
N ASP A 36 -8.56 7.93 -20.71
CA ASP A 36 -9.77 7.73 -21.53
C ASP A 36 -10.49 6.43 -21.14
N VAL A 37 -9.78 5.32 -21.04
CA VAL A 37 -10.38 4.05 -20.63
C VAL A 37 -10.97 4.12 -19.22
N CYS A 38 -10.29 4.76 -18.27
CA CYS A 38 -10.84 4.92 -16.93
C CYS A 38 -12.11 5.80 -16.93
N GLN A 39 -12.15 6.83 -17.76
CA GLN A 39 -13.35 7.67 -17.91
C GLN A 39 -14.52 6.91 -18.55
N GLU A 40 -14.28 6.13 -19.60
CA GLU A 40 -15.29 5.29 -20.26
C GLU A 40 -15.86 4.25 -19.31
N LEU A 41 -15.02 3.63 -18.48
CA LEU A 41 -15.42 2.65 -17.46
C LEU A 41 -16.04 3.27 -16.21
N GLY A 42 -15.95 4.61 -16.04
CA GLY A 42 -16.45 5.29 -14.85
C GLY A 42 -15.60 5.03 -13.60
N LEU A 43 -14.32 4.72 -13.77
CA LEU A 43 -13.36 4.50 -12.68
C LEU A 43 -12.85 5.82 -12.09
N LEU A 44 -12.69 5.84 -10.78
CA LEU A 44 -12.01 6.92 -10.07
C LEU A 44 -10.74 6.38 -9.37
N GLY A 45 -9.75 7.26 -9.19
CA GLY A 45 -8.51 6.83 -8.56
C GLY A 45 -7.28 7.57 -9.04
N THR A 46 -6.13 6.91 -8.89
CA THR A 46 -4.85 7.45 -9.32
C THR A 46 -4.02 6.36 -10.01
N ILE A 47 -3.50 6.69 -11.19
CA ILE A 47 -2.47 5.91 -11.87
C ILE A 47 -1.20 6.75 -11.93
N LEU A 48 -0.10 6.20 -11.45
CA LEU A 48 1.23 6.77 -11.55
C LEU A 48 2.01 6.03 -12.64
N LEU A 49 2.51 6.76 -13.61
CA LEU A 49 3.36 6.24 -14.68
C LEU A 49 4.74 6.85 -14.56
N SER A 50 5.77 6.04 -14.57
CA SER A 50 7.16 6.48 -14.65
C SER A 50 7.92 5.63 -15.68
N THR A 51 9.17 5.98 -15.95
CA THR A 51 10.03 5.15 -16.82
C THR A 51 10.34 3.79 -16.19
N GLU A 52 10.18 3.65 -14.87
CA GLU A 52 10.43 2.40 -14.12
C GLU A 52 9.17 1.52 -13.96
N GLY A 53 7.97 1.99 -14.41
CA GLY A 53 6.76 1.18 -14.28
C GLY A 53 5.47 1.94 -14.04
N ILE A 54 4.48 1.19 -13.52
CA ILE A 54 3.13 1.65 -13.19
C ILE A 54 2.79 1.33 -11.72
N ASN A 55 2.02 2.22 -11.08
CA ASN A 55 1.40 1.97 -9.78
C ASN A 55 0.02 2.63 -9.78
N PHE A 56 -1.03 1.89 -9.41
CA PHE A 56 -2.40 2.42 -9.42
C PHE A 56 -3.22 2.02 -8.22
N PHE A 57 -4.20 2.89 -7.93
CA PHE A 57 -5.26 2.70 -6.96
C PHE A 57 -6.56 3.16 -7.63
N LEU A 58 -7.51 2.25 -7.83
CA LEU A 58 -8.75 2.52 -8.55
C LEU A 58 -9.95 2.04 -7.77
N SER A 59 -11.10 2.69 -7.97
CA SER A 59 -12.38 2.33 -7.37
C SER A 59 -13.50 2.48 -8.40
N GLY A 60 -14.39 1.50 -8.43
CA GLY A 60 -15.55 1.49 -9.34
C GLY A 60 -16.44 0.27 -9.14
N SER A 61 -17.31 0.00 -10.11
CA SER A 61 -18.08 -1.25 -10.12
C SER A 61 -17.18 -2.45 -10.46
N GLN A 62 -17.63 -3.66 -10.13
CA GLN A 62 -16.89 -4.89 -10.51
C GLN A 62 -16.62 -4.92 -12.02
N GLY A 63 -17.64 -4.70 -12.85
CA GLY A 63 -17.45 -4.71 -14.31
C GLY A 63 -16.52 -3.62 -14.84
N ALA A 64 -16.39 -2.48 -14.13
CA ALA A 64 -15.43 -1.45 -14.49
C ALA A 64 -14.00 -1.88 -14.17
N ILE A 65 -13.77 -2.54 -13.02
CA ILE A 65 -12.46 -3.09 -12.65
C ILE A 65 -12.08 -4.23 -13.60
N ASP A 66 -13.00 -5.13 -13.92
CA ASP A 66 -12.78 -6.22 -14.88
C ASP A 66 -12.37 -5.66 -16.25
N GLY A 67 -13.11 -4.65 -16.75
CA GLY A 67 -12.78 -3.99 -18.01
C GLY A 67 -11.42 -3.28 -18.02
N PHE A 68 -11.01 -2.71 -16.89
CA PHE A 68 -9.67 -2.15 -16.75
C PHE A 68 -8.59 -3.23 -16.77
N THR A 69 -8.84 -4.35 -16.08
CA THR A 69 -7.92 -5.49 -16.08
C THR A 69 -7.76 -6.05 -17.50
N GLU A 70 -8.84 -6.25 -18.22
CA GLU A 70 -8.82 -6.68 -19.63
C GLU A 70 -8.08 -5.68 -20.53
N TYR A 71 -8.18 -4.39 -20.22
CA TYR A 71 -7.46 -3.36 -20.99
C TYR A 71 -5.96 -3.43 -20.77
N ILE A 72 -5.50 -3.49 -19.51
CA ILE A 72 -4.06 -3.51 -19.21
C ILE A 72 -3.39 -4.81 -19.67
N GLU A 73 -4.10 -5.94 -19.64
CA GLU A 73 -3.57 -7.24 -20.09
C GLU A 73 -3.28 -7.32 -21.60
N LYS A 74 -3.80 -6.37 -22.40
CA LYS A 74 -3.47 -6.28 -23.82
C LYS A 74 -2.05 -5.81 -24.09
N ASP A 75 -1.42 -5.16 -23.13
CA ASP A 75 -0.02 -4.78 -23.18
C ASP A 75 0.78 -5.84 -22.41
N GLU A 76 1.65 -6.56 -23.12
CA GLU A 76 2.46 -7.66 -22.56
C GLU A 76 3.28 -7.24 -21.34
N ARG A 77 3.62 -5.94 -21.24
CA ARG A 77 4.33 -5.37 -20.09
C ARG A 77 3.53 -5.44 -18.80
N PHE A 78 2.21 -5.48 -18.90
CA PHE A 78 1.29 -5.50 -17.75
C PHE A 78 0.54 -6.84 -17.59
N ALA A 79 0.69 -7.77 -18.53
CA ALA A 79 0.01 -9.05 -18.51
C ALA A 79 0.32 -9.85 -17.22
N GLY A 80 -0.72 -10.41 -16.59
CA GLY A 80 -0.59 -11.17 -15.35
C GLY A 80 -0.15 -10.35 -14.13
N MET A 81 -0.39 -9.04 -14.13
CA MET A 81 -0.06 -8.18 -12.97
C MET A 81 -0.99 -8.49 -11.80
N SER A 82 -0.40 -8.76 -10.63
CA SER A 82 -1.15 -8.99 -9.39
C SER A 82 -1.89 -7.72 -8.98
N GLN A 83 -3.15 -7.87 -8.59
CA GLN A 83 -3.98 -6.79 -8.07
C GLN A 83 -4.52 -7.18 -6.70
N LYS A 84 -4.52 -6.24 -5.76
CA LYS A 84 -5.16 -6.38 -4.45
C LYS A 84 -6.56 -5.79 -4.50
N VAL A 85 -7.54 -6.53 -4.03
CA VAL A 85 -8.96 -6.16 -4.11
C VAL A 85 -9.53 -6.02 -2.70
N SER A 86 -10.34 -4.98 -2.49
CA SER A 86 -11.15 -4.79 -1.30
C SER A 86 -12.45 -4.08 -1.67
N TYR A 87 -13.39 -3.99 -0.73
CA TYR A 87 -14.72 -3.47 -0.99
C TYR A 87 -15.06 -2.31 -0.05
N SER A 88 -15.92 -1.40 -0.50
CA SER A 88 -16.44 -0.31 0.30
C SER A 88 -17.87 0.04 -0.09
N SER A 89 -18.64 0.68 0.83
CA SER A 89 -19.97 1.19 0.56
C SER A 89 -19.97 2.39 -0.39
N ASP A 90 -18.90 3.19 -0.30
CA ASP A 90 -18.70 4.42 -1.07
C ASP A 90 -17.46 4.34 -1.93
N CYS A 91 -17.43 5.14 -3.01
CA CYS A 91 -16.24 5.23 -3.86
C CYS A 91 -15.06 5.82 -3.07
N ALA A 92 -13.96 5.08 -3.02
CA ALA A 92 -12.76 5.47 -2.29
C ALA A 92 -12.03 6.70 -2.87
N PHE A 93 -12.45 7.21 -4.03
CA PHE A 93 -11.86 8.37 -4.68
C PHE A 93 -12.90 9.38 -5.16
N ARG A 94 -12.51 10.65 -5.31
CA ARG A 94 -13.39 11.72 -5.82
C ARG A 94 -13.17 12.05 -7.29
N LYS A 95 -12.02 11.69 -7.85
CA LYS A 95 -11.63 12.01 -9.23
C LYS A 95 -10.65 11.00 -9.77
N MET A 96 -10.57 10.91 -11.10
CA MET A 96 -9.56 10.13 -11.81
C MET A 96 -8.32 10.99 -12.11
N ASN A 97 -7.14 10.50 -11.77
CA ASN A 97 -5.87 11.14 -12.08
C ASN A 97 -4.91 10.15 -12.73
N VAL A 98 -4.32 10.51 -13.87
CA VAL A 98 -3.17 9.80 -14.44
C VAL A 98 -1.98 10.75 -14.42
N ARG A 99 -0.95 10.42 -13.66
CA ARG A 99 0.19 11.31 -13.39
C ARG A 99 1.49 10.69 -13.87
N LEU A 100 2.27 11.49 -14.58
CA LEU A 100 3.65 11.17 -14.88
C LEU A 100 4.52 11.51 -13.66
N LYS A 101 5.36 10.58 -13.26
CA LYS A 101 6.25 10.69 -12.10
C LYS A 101 7.68 10.32 -12.51
N LYS A 102 8.67 10.71 -11.72
CA LYS A 102 10.04 10.20 -11.87
C LYS A 102 10.12 8.74 -11.44
N GLU A 103 9.42 8.39 -10.38
CA GLU A 103 9.36 7.08 -9.75
C GLU A 103 7.91 6.70 -9.44
N ILE A 104 7.54 5.43 -9.54
CA ILE A 104 6.20 4.94 -9.13
C ILE A 104 6.08 4.87 -7.61
N ILE A 105 7.21 4.76 -6.90
CA ILE A 105 7.36 4.94 -5.46
C ILE A 105 8.66 5.69 -5.19
N SER A 106 8.56 6.85 -4.53
CA SER A 106 9.69 7.77 -4.43
C SER A 106 10.68 7.36 -3.34
N MET A 107 11.86 6.88 -3.74
CA MET A 107 12.99 6.62 -2.86
C MET A 107 14.16 7.58 -3.13
N GLY A 108 14.37 7.97 -4.40
CA GLY A 108 15.39 8.94 -4.78
C GLY A 108 16.78 8.34 -5.06
N VAL A 109 16.86 7.04 -5.30
CA VAL A 109 18.09 6.32 -5.67
C VAL A 109 17.89 5.76 -7.08
N GLU A 110 18.55 6.36 -8.07
CA GLU A 110 18.34 6.03 -9.49
C GLU A 110 18.95 4.68 -9.88
N GLU A 111 19.95 4.21 -9.13
CA GLU A 111 20.62 2.93 -9.33
C GLU A 111 19.75 1.73 -8.96
N VAL A 112 18.76 1.92 -8.08
CA VAL A 112 17.84 0.86 -7.65
C VAL A 112 16.77 0.64 -8.71
N LYS A 113 16.87 -0.52 -9.37
CA LYS A 113 16.00 -0.92 -10.50
C LYS A 113 15.33 -2.26 -10.25
N PRO A 114 14.16 -2.28 -9.60
CA PRO A 114 13.47 -3.54 -9.27
C PRO A 114 13.10 -4.41 -10.49
N ALA A 115 12.95 -3.82 -11.67
CA ALA A 115 12.72 -4.58 -12.90
C ALA A 115 13.91 -5.46 -13.30
N GLU A 116 15.14 -5.12 -12.89
CA GLU A 116 16.36 -5.87 -13.16
C GLU A 116 16.68 -6.85 -12.01
N PHE A 117 16.52 -6.39 -10.76
CA PHE A 117 16.80 -7.16 -9.55
C PHE A 117 16.00 -6.66 -8.36
N THR A 118 15.44 -7.58 -7.58
CA THR A 118 14.76 -7.32 -6.31
C THR A 118 14.96 -8.51 -5.37
N GLY A 119 14.67 -8.33 -4.07
CA GLY A 119 14.76 -9.40 -3.08
C GLY A 119 13.76 -10.52 -3.31
N GLU A 120 14.00 -11.68 -2.72
CA GLU A 120 13.09 -12.82 -2.79
C GLU A 120 11.75 -12.51 -2.11
N ASN A 121 10.67 -13.08 -2.64
CA ASN A 121 9.37 -13.02 -2.00
C ASN A 121 9.22 -14.12 -0.95
N ILE A 122 8.47 -13.82 0.10
CA ILE A 122 7.89 -14.80 1.02
C ILE A 122 6.37 -14.69 0.94
N THR A 123 5.68 -15.81 0.78
CA THR A 123 4.22 -15.80 0.74
C THR A 123 3.62 -15.47 2.11
N PRO A 124 2.41 -14.87 2.20
CA PRO A 124 1.72 -14.63 3.46
C PRO A 124 1.58 -15.88 4.33
N THR A 125 1.28 -17.02 3.72
CA THR A 125 1.13 -18.29 4.44
C THR A 125 2.47 -18.79 5.00
N GLU A 126 3.55 -18.70 4.23
CA GLU A 126 4.89 -19.08 4.68
C GLU A 126 5.37 -18.12 5.78
N PHE A 127 5.15 -16.83 5.66
CA PHE A 127 5.51 -15.86 6.69
C PHE A 127 4.75 -16.14 7.99
N LYS A 128 3.43 -16.40 7.92
CA LYS A 128 2.66 -16.81 9.09
C LYS A 128 3.22 -18.08 9.72
N GLN A 129 3.57 -19.08 8.92
CA GLN A 129 4.19 -20.30 9.43
C GLN A 129 5.50 -20.00 10.17
N TRP A 130 6.35 -19.11 9.66
CA TRP A 130 7.59 -18.71 10.33
C TRP A 130 7.32 -18.06 11.69
N LEU A 131 6.25 -17.26 11.80
CA LEU A 131 5.82 -16.65 13.07
C LEU A 131 5.27 -17.70 14.03
N ASP A 132 4.42 -18.63 13.56
CA ASP A 132 3.88 -19.75 14.36
C ASP A 132 4.98 -20.66 14.93
N GLU A 133 6.06 -20.86 14.18
CA GLU A 133 7.24 -21.65 14.58
C GLU A 133 8.19 -20.88 15.50
N GLY A 134 7.97 -19.58 15.73
CA GLY A 134 8.87 -18.70 16.49
C GLY A 134 10.25 -18.58 15.87
N LYS A 135 10.33 -18.53 14.54
CA LYS A 135 11.59 -18.43 13.80
C LYS A 135 12.32 -17.14 14.13
N ASP A 136 13.62 -17.24 14.38
CA ASP A 136 14.45 -16.07 14.71
C ASP A 136 14.71 -15.23 13.47
N ILE A 137 13.83 -14.26 13.20
CA ILE A 137 13.86 -13.35 12.07
C ILE A 137 13.74 -11.90 12.52
N THR A 138 14.19 -10.97 11.69
CA THR A 138 13.86 -9.55 11.82
C THR A 138 12.64 -9.25 10.96
N ILE A 139 11.59 -8.72 11.56
CA ILE A 139 10.37 -8.26 10.87
C ILE A 139 10.54 -6.75 10.69
N LEU A 140 10.66 -6.27 9.44
CA LEU A 140 10.96 -4.87 9.14
C LEU A 140 9.79 -4.17 8.45
N ASP A 141 9.20 -3.19 9.14
CA ASP A 141 8.21 -2.29 8.54
C ASP A 141 8.92 -1.17 7.75
N THR A 142 8.66 -1.10 6.46
CA THR A 142 9.29 -0.10 5.56
C THR A 142 8.41 1.13 5.34
N ARG A 143 7.31 1.25 6.09
CA ARG A 143 6.36 2.36 5.97
C ARG A 143 6.85 3.60 6.71
N ASN A 144 6.10 4.69 6.53
CA ASN A 144 6.34 5.92 7.28
C ASN A 144 5.73 5.81 8.70
N ASP A 145 6.26 6.58 9.62
CA ASP A 145 5.87 6.66 11.03
C ASP A 145 4.35 6.78 11.25
N TYR A 146 3.68 7.68 10.50
CA TYR A 146 2.24 7.88 10.63
C TYR A 146 1.40 6.66 10.20
N GLU A 147 1.91 5.80 9.31
CA GLU A 147 1.25 4.55 8.91
C GLU A 147 1.42 3.47 9.99
N ILE A 148 2.64 3.37 10.54
CA ILE A 148 3.03 2.38 11.57
C ILE A 148 2.26 2.63 12.85
N ARG A 149 2.05 3.88 13.22
CA ARG A 149 1.28 4.28 14.40
C ARG A 149 -0.15 3.75 14.41
N LEU A 150 -0.77 3.53 13.25
CA LEU A 150 -2.10 2.92 13.17
C LEU A 150 -2.10 1.42 13.40
N GLY A 151 -1.00 0.77 13.12
CA GLY A 151 -0.84 -0.67 13.32
C GLY A 151 0.35 -1.23 12.59
N THR A 152 0.92 -2.30 13.13
CA THR A 152 2.07 -3.03 12.58
C THR A 152 2.08 -4.47 13.07
N PHE A 153 2.98 -5.32 12.57
CA PHE A 153 3.17 -6.67 13.11
C PHE A 153 3.80 -6.62 14.50
N GLU A 154 3.42 -7.55 15.36
CA GLU A 154 4.06 -7.79 16.65
C GLU A 154 5.57 -7.96 16.46
N ASP A 155 6.37 -7.37 17.35
CA ASP A 155 7.84 -7.38 17.31
C ASP A 155 8.47 -6.82 16.02
N ALA A 156 7.71 -6.13 15.18
CA ALA A 156 8.27 -5.45 14.03
C ALA A 156 9.18 -4.30 14.47
N VAL A 157 10.29 -4.15 13.76
CA VAL A 157 11.15 -2.97 13.85
C VAL A 157 10.87 -2.04 12.68
N ASP A 158 11.09 -0.76 12.90
CA ASP A 158 11.01 0.28 11.88
C ASP A 158 12.18 1.25 12.01
N PHE A 159 12.27 2.20 11.11
CA PHE A 159 13.33 3.21 11.10
C PHE A 159 12.83 4.61 11.48
N ASP A 160 11.62 4.77 11.99
CA ASP A 160 11.02 6.06 12.36
C ASP A 160 11.15 7.13 11.25
N ILE A 161 10.87 6.73 10.02
CA ILE A 161 11.02 7.60 8.85
C ILE A 161 9.70 8.31 8.51
N GLN A 162 9.74 9.61 8.32
CA GLN A 162 8.60 10.41 7.85
C GLN A 162 8.36 10.28 6.34
N SER A 163 9.33 9.76 5.61
CA SER A 163 9.25 9.57 4.16
C SER A 163 10.15 8.43 3.74
N PHE A 164 9.66 7.59 2.83
CA PHE A 164 10.42 6.49 2.25
C PHE A 164 11.75 6.93 1.57
N ARG A 165 11.91 8.21 1.27
CA ARG A 165 13.18 8.78 0.80
C ARG A 165 14.30 8.71 1.84
N ALA A 166 13.97 8.63 3.12
CA ALA A 166 14.95 8.49 4.18
C ALA A 166 15.42 7.04 4.37
N PHE A 167 14.70 6.06 3.81
CA PHE A 167 14.98 4.63 4.00
C PHE A 167 16.43 4.24 3.67
N PRO A 168 17.04 4.64 2.53
CA PRO A 168 18.43 4.25 2.22
C PRO A 168 19.44 4.72 3.26
N GLN A 169 19.26 5.91 3.82
CA GLN A 169 20.14 6.42 4.87
C GLN A 169 19.89 5.69 6.19
N ALA A 170 18.64 5.43 6.53
CA ALA A 170 18.28 4.71 7.74
C ALA A 170 18.86 3.28 7.76
N VAL A 171 18.88 2.58 6.62
CA VAL A 171 19.53 1.27 6.49
C VAL A 171 21.03 1.35 6.77
N LYS A 172 21.74 2.40 6.28
CA LYS A 172 23.18 2.60 6.54
C LYS A 172 23.47 2.83 8.01
N ASP A 173 22.59 3.55 8.68
CA ASP A 173 22.78 3.96 10.07
C ASP A 173 22.24 2.92 11.08
N CYS A 174 21.52 1.89 10.62
CA CYS A 174 20.93 0.89 11.49
C CYS A 174 21.97 -0.09 12.06
N ASN A 175 21.61 -0.69 13.21
CA ASN A 175 22.41 -1.70 13.90
C ASN A 175 21.78 -3.12 13.81
N LEU A 176 20.95 -3.38 12.79
CA LEU A 176 20.35 -4.69 12.62
C LEU A 176 21.41 -5.74 12.26
N ASP A 177 21.21 -6.96 12.75
CA ASP A 177 22.07 -8.09 12.42
C ASP A 177 21.90 -8.49 10.95
N LYS A 178 22.96 -8.31 10.16
CA LYS A 178 22.96 -8.58 8.73
C LYS A 178 22.99 -10.06 8.37
N GLU A 179 23.33 -10.93 9.31
CA GLU A 179 23.33 -12.37 9.14
C GLU A 179 21.93 -13.01 9.44
N LYS A 180 21.09 -12.28 10.16
CA LYS A 180 19.75 -12.71 10.53
C LYS A 180 18.79 -12.50 9.34
N PRO A 181 17.92 -13.49 9.01
CA PRO A 181 16.91 -13.31 7.97
C PRO A 181 16.00 -12.11 8.26
N VAL A 182 15.75 -11.29 7.26
CA VAL A 182 14.84 -10.13 7.33
C VAL A 182 13.62 -10.40 6.48
N VAL A 183 12.43 -10.30 7.06
CA VAL A 183 11.17 -10.24 6.32
C VAL A 183 10.66 -8.81 6.37
N MET A 184 10.61 -8.14 5.23
CA MET A 184 10.16 -6.77 5.13
C MET A 184 8.77 -6.68 4.51
N PHE A 185 8.03 -5.65 4.92
CA PHE A 185 6.69 -5.41 4.41
C PHE A 185 6.37 -3.92 4.28
N CYS A 186 5.36 -3.61 3.48
CA CYS A 186 4.65 -2.35 3.45
C CYS A 186 3.17 -2.61 3.15
N THR A 187 2.35 -1.60 2.93
CA THR A 187 0.91 -1.77 2.70
C THR A 187 0.60 -2.76 1.56
N GLY A 188 1.19 -2.59 0.38
CA GLY A 188 0.89 -3.41 -0.82
C GLY A 188 2.10 -4.04 -1.51
N GLY A 189 3.33 -3.91 -0.95
CA GLY A 189 4.55 -4.53 -1.46
C GLY A 189 5.46 -3.59 -2.26
N VAL A 190 4.96 -2.53 -2.88
CA VAL A 190 5.72 -1.69 -3.84
C VAL A 190 7.00 -1.06 -3.27
N ARG A 191 7.01 -0.65 -1.99
CA ARG A 191 8.22 -0.11 -1.35
C ARG A 191 9.27 -1.18 -1.14
N CYS A 192 8.85 -2.40 -0.80
CA CYS A 192 9.75 -3.51 -0.52
C CYS A 192 10.57 -3.90 -1.74
N GLU A 193 10.04 -3.76 -2.95
CA GLU A 193 10.79 -4.01 -4.18
C GLU A 193 12.10 -3.19 -4.27
N LYS A 194 12.04 -1.92 -3.87
CA LYS A 194 13.22 -1.04 -3.80
C LYS A 194 14.01 -1.22 -2.51
N ALA A 195 13.32 -1.37 -1.38
CA ALA A 195 13.93 -1.50 -0.06
C ALA A 195 14.82 -2.74 0.03
N SER A 196 14.40 -3.87 -0.54
CA SER A 196 15.16 -5.11 -0.53
C SER A 196 16.49 -4.97 -1.27
N VAL A 197 16.52 -4.26 -2.39
CA VAL A 197 17.77 -3.98 -3.12
C VAL A 197 18.74 -3.22 -2.24
N VAL A 198 18.29 -2.13 -1.60
CA VAL A 198 19.13 -1.33 -0.70
C VAL A 198 19.68 -2.17 0.46
N MET A 199 18.83 -3.01 1.08
CA MET A 199 19.25 -3.89 2.18
C MET A 199 20.34 -4.89 1.73
N LEU A 200 20.13 -5.52 0.56
CA LEU A 200 21.11 -6.48 0.01
C LEU A 200 22.43 -5.79 -0.36
N GLU A 201 22.39 -4.60 -0.95
CA GLU A 201 23.59 -3.79 -1.26
C GLU A 201 24.35 -3.37 0.01
N GLU A 202 23.63 -3.10 1.10
CA GLU A 202 24.24 -2.80 2.41
C GLU A 202 24.73 -4.05 3.15
N GLY A 203 24.61 -5.25 2.53
CA GLY A 203 25.25 -6.49 2.97
C GLY A 203 24.40 -7.41 3.83
N PHE A 204 23.10 -7.18 3.94
CA PHE A 204 22.16 -8.15 4.53
C PHE A 204 22.11 -9.43 3.68
N LYS A 205 22.10 -10.62 4.30
CA LYS A 205 22.32 -11.89 3.59
C LYS A 205 21.04 -12.57 3.11
N ASP A 206 19.98 -12.51 3.90
CA ASP A 206 18.66 -13.11 3.57
C ASP A 206 17.60 -12.03 3.77
N VAL A 207 17.17 -11.41 2.68
CA VAL A 207 16.18 -10.34 2.67
C VAL A 207 14.99 -10.80 1.84
N ARG A 208 13.85 -10.93 2.50
CA ARG A 208 12.60 -11.34 1.87
C ARG A 208 11.55 -10.25 1.98
N GLN A 209 10.73 -10.12 0.97
CA GLN A 209 9.62 -9.19 0.95
C GLN A 209 8.30 -9.93 1.01
N LEU A 210 7.40 -9.48 1.89
CA LEU A 210 6.08 -10.08 2.05
C LEU A 210 5.25 -9.84 0.78
N GLU A 211 4.93 -10.92 0.08
CA GLU A 211 4.18 -10.87 -1.16
C GLU A 211 2.81 -10.22 -0.98
N GLY A 212 2.56 -9.15 -1.73
CA GLY A 212 1.34 -8.34 -1.62
C GLY A 212 1.24 -7.50 -0.35
N GLY A 213 2.29 -7.45 0.47
CA GLY A 213 2.36 -6.66 1.69
C GLY A 213 1.31 -7.02 2.73
N ILE A 214 0.97 -6.05 3.59
CA ILE A 214 -0.04 -6.23 4.65
C ILE A 214 -1.39 -6.64 4.09
N LEU A 215 -1.84 -6.00 3.00
CA LEU A 215 -3.14 -6.33 2.39
C LEU A 215 -3.17 -7.77 1.87
N GLY A 216 -2.05 -8.25 1.30
CA GLY A 216 -1.92 -9.66 0.91
C GLY A 216 -1.90 -10.62 2.10
N TYR A 217 -1.28 -10.21 3.21
CA TYR A 217 -1.29 -11.00 4.43
C TYR A 217 -2.71 -11.14 5.00
N PHE A 218 -3.47 -10.06 5.09
CA PHE A 218 -4.86 -10.09 5.55
C PHE A 218 -5.74 -11.00 4.68
N GLU A 219 -5.56 -10.93 3.36
CA GLU A 219 -6.33 -11.72 2.40
C GLU A 219 -6.06 -13.24 2.53
N HIS A 220 -4.81 -13.64 2.75
CA HIS A 220 -4.39 -15.05 2.64
C HIS A 220 -4.03 -15.73 3.96
N ALA A 221 -3.63 -14.95 4.98
CA ALA A 221 -3.19 -15.46 6.28
C ALA A 221 -4.02 -14.93 7.46
N GLY A 222 -4.91 -13.96 7.21
CA GLY A 222 -5.75 -13.34 8.26
C GLY A 222 -5.03 -12.26 9.04
N GLY A 223 -5.48 -12.01 10.29
CA GLY A 223 -4.98 -10.91 11.12
C GLY A 223 -4.07 -11.33 12.28
N ASP A 224 -3.65 -12.60 12.35
CA ASP A 224 -2.78 -13.07 13.42
C ASP A 224 -1.44 -12.30 13.38
N TYR A 225 -0.87 -12.01 14.56
CA TYR A 225 0.37 -11.23 14.72
C TYR A 225 0.30 -9.78 14.28
N TRP A 226 -0.85 -9.27 13.91
CA TRP A 226 -1.05 -7.87 13.55
C TRP A 226 -1.77 -7.12 14.66
N ASP A 227 -1.23 -5.97 15.06
CA ASP A 227 -1.86 -5.06 16.03
C ASP A 227 -2.32 -3.77 15.33
N GLY A 228 -3.58 -3.38 15.55
CA GLY A 228 -4.17 -2.15 15.04
C GLY A 228 -4.79 -2.24 13.63
N GLU A 229 -4.75 -1.12 12.90
CA GLU A 229 -5.36 -0.91 11.59
C GLU A 229 -4.28 -0.71 10.52
N CYS A 230 -4.60 -1.01 9.26
CA CYS A 230 -3.68 -0.78 8.14
C CYS A 230 -4.04 0.50 7.39
N PHE A 231 -3.14 1.47 7.36
CA PHE A 231 -3.29 2.68 6.55
C PHE A 231 -3.37 2.36 5.05
N VAL A 232 -4.34 2.98 4.36
CA VAL A 232 -4.51 2.90 2.91
C VAL A 232 -4.55 4.29 2.27
N PHE A 233 -4.03 4.42 1.05
CA PHE A 233 -3.86 5.71 0.36
C PHE A 233 -5.12 6.18 -0.39
N ASP A 234 -6.30 5.98 0.22
CA ASP A 234 -7.58 6.42 -0.31
C ASP A 234 -8.48 7.04 0.79
N ARG A 235 -9.73 7.31 0.48
CA ARG A 235 -10.64 8.01 1.42
C ARG A 235 -11.06 7.18 2.62
N ARG A 236 -10.84 5.89 2.60
CA ARG A 236 -11.10 5.01 3.75
C ARG A 236 -10.10 5.24 4.88
N VAL A 237 -8.95 5.84 4.57
CA VAL A 237 -7.84 6.12 5.47
C VAL A 237 -7.19 4.86 6.03
N ALA A 238 -7.96 3.95 6.64
CA ALA A 238 -7.47 2.69 7.18
C ALA A 238 -8.49 1.56 6.99
N VAL A 239 -7.99 0.32 7.01
CA VAL A 239 -8.78 -0.91 6.98
C VAL A 239 -8.39 -1.83 8.13
N ASP A 240 -9.35 -2.64 8.58
CA ASP A 240 -9.11 -3.72 9.55
C ASP A 240 -8.50 -4.98 8.89
N THR A 241 -8.24 -6.01 9.67
CA THR A 241 -7.68 -7.27 9.20
C THR A 241 -8.61 -8.08 8.30
N GLN A 242 -9.88 -7.71 8.19
CA GLN A 242 -10.85 -8.25 7.25
C GLN A 242 -11.01 -7.38 6.00
N LEU A 243 -10.14 -6.35 5.83
CA LEU A 243 -10.16 -5.37 4.74
C LEU A 243 -11.40 -4.47 4.71
N ASN A 244 -12.14 -4.37 5.82
CA ASN A 244 -13.23 -3.40 5.96
C ASN A 244 -12.69 -2.02 6.34
N GLU A 245 -13.37 -0.98 5.85
CA GLU A 245 -13.10 0.41 6.24
C GLU A 245 -13.33 0.59 7.74
N THR A 246 -12.39 1.29 8.41
CA THR A 246 -12.47 1.62 9.82
C THR A 246 -13.07 3.02 10.04
N LYS A 247 -13.04 3.50 11.28
CA LYS A 247 -13.49 4.85 11.63
C LYS A 247 -12.34 5.85 11.77
N THR A 248 -11.14 5.45 11.39
CA THR A 248 -9.96 6.32 11.34
C THR A 248 -10.18 7.41 10.29
N GLU A 249 -9.94 8.66 10.67
CA GLU A 249 -10.09 9.83 9.80
C GLU A 249 -8.76 10.56 9.63
N VAL A 250 -8.71 11.50 8.71
CA VAL A 250 -7.52 12.35 8.49
C VAL A 250 -7.79 13.74 9.05
N CYS A 251 -6.87 14.25 9.85
CA CYS A 251 -6.89 15.66 10.25
C CYS A 251 -6.82 16.56 9.00
N PHE A 252 -7.81 17.45 8.83
CA PHE A 252 -7.86 18.31 7.65
C PHE A 252 -6.75 19.37 7.64
N ALA A 253 -6.17 19.72 8.81
CA ALA A 253 -5.11 20.71 8.93
C ALA A 253 -3.73 20.12 8.53
N CYS A 254 -3.28 19.06 9.21
CA CYS A 254 -1.93 18.49 9.01
C CYS A 254 -1.88 17.20 8.17
N ARG A 255 -3.02 16.56 7.94
CA ARG A 255 -3.16 15.29 7.21
C ARG A 255 -2.74 14.04 7.97
N GLU A 256 -2.45 14.15 9.26
CA GLU A 256 -2.21 12.99 10.11
C GLU A 256 -3.45 12.11 10.20
N PRO A 257 -3.35 10.79 10.10
CA PRO A 257 -4.44 9.88 10.39
C PRO A 257 -4.72 9.87 11.91
N LEU A 258 -5.98 9.82 12.27
CA LEU A 258 -6.47 9.88 13.64
C LEU A 258 -7.36 8.69 13.92
N THR A 259 -6.97 7.85 14.87
CA THR A 259 -7.82 6.79 15.42
C THR A 259 -9.05 7.38 16.11
N VAL A 260 -10.05 6.53 16.40
CA VAL A 260 -11.25 6.98 17.14
C VAL A 260 -10.89 7.63 18.49
N GLY A 261 -9.94 7.04 19.23
CA GLY A 261 -9.49 7.60 20.51
C GLY A 261 -8.80 8.97 20.36
N GLU A 262 -8.06 9.19 19.29
CA GLU A 262 -7.42 10.49 19.00
C GLU A 262 -8.42 11.55 18.53
N GLN A 263 -9.52 11.14 17.90
CA GLN A 263 -10.64 12.04 17.55
C GLN A 263 -11.47 12.47 18.78
N GLU A 264 -11.43 11.69 19.86
CA GLU A 264 -12.08 12.03 21.14
C GLU A 264 -11.21 12.95 22.03
N ASN A 265 -9.95 13.21 21.63
CA ASN A 265 -9.05 14.10 22.36
C ASN A 265 -9.55 15.56 22.28
N GLU A 266 -9.42 16.32 23.39
CA GLU A 266 -9.82 17.73 23.46
C GLU A 266 -9.06 18.65 22.49
N ASP A 267 -7.89 18.24 22.04
CA ASP A 267 -7.08 18.95 21.03
C ASP A 267 -7.65 18.80 19.60
N TYR A 268 -8.55 17.83 19.39
CA TYR A 268 -9.14 17.61 18.07
C TYR A 268 -10.33 18.54 17.85
N VAL A 269 -10.14 19.48 16.95
CA VAL A 269 -11.19 20.36 16.44
C VAL A 269 -11.32 20.13 14.93
N LEU A 270 -12.47 19.60 14.51
CA LEU A 270 -12.73 19.23 13.11
C LEU A 270 -12.39 20.39 12.16
N GLY A 271 -11.51 20.16 11.22
CA GLY A 271 -11.07 21.15 10.23
C GLY A 271 -10.03 22.17 10.72
N VAL A 272 -9.68 22.17 11.99
CA VAL A 272 -8.80 23.18 12.62
C VAL A 272 -7.50 22.57 13.15
N SER A 273 -7.56 21.57 14.04
CA SER A 273 -6.38 21.03 14.73
C SER A 273 -6.56 19.60 15.20
N CYS A 274 -5.47 18.96 15.55
CA CYS A 274 -5.40 17.72 16.32
C CYS A 274 -4.14 17.74 17.21
N SER A 275 -3.97 16.74 18.08
CA SER A 275 -2.82 16.63 18.98
C SER A 275 -1.45 16.72 18.29
N TYR A 276 -1.36 16.39 17.01
CA TYR A 276 -0.13 16.46 16.22
C TYR A 276 0.18 17.85 15.63
N CYS A 277 -0.81 18.74 15.52
CA CYS A 277 -0.60 20.06 14.90
C CYS A 277 -1.02 21.23 15.76
N ILE A 278 -1.65 21.04 16.92
CA ILE A 278 -2.09 22.14 17.78
C ILE A 278 -0.93 23.01 18.28
N THR A 279 0.25 22.42 18.43
CA THR A 279 1.47 23.13 18.87
C THR A 279 2.21 23.86 17.75
N GLN A 280 1.75 23.73 16.50
CA GLN A 280 2.39 24.34 15.31
C GLN A 280 1.69 25.63 14.86
N SER A 281 0.66 26.08 15.59
CA SER A 281 -0.13 27.28 15.31
C SER A 281 0.30 28.50 16.13
#